data_35427c38e3c560ceb380db1055e2206b
#
_entry.id   35427c38e3c560ceb380db1055e2206b
#
_cell.length_a   1.000
_cell.length_b   1.000
_cell.length_c   1.000
_cell.angle_alpha   90.00
_cell.angle_beta   90.00
_cell.angle_gamma   90.00
#
_symmetry.space_group_name_H-M   'P 1'
#
loop_
_entity.id
_entity.type
_entity.pdbx_description
1 polymer ?
#
loop_
_entity_poly.entity_id
_entity_poly.type
_entity_poly.pdbx_seq_one_letter_code
_entity_poly.pdbx_strand_id
1 'polypeptide(L)'
;QWRKKIQNISPYIKYDIFGTKTGRLTTKKHSFPILTFPKKYRSIIKPNNDLFVELDYNGAELRTLLALSDKSQPLMDIHEWNRRHLSGGKTLSRQEIKNSIFAWLYNSKEHPNEKILRKMFDKDKVLSDYWNGEVVKTCFNREISADKHHALNYIIQSTCADLILQKMIKICDILKGKKSNIAFCVHD
;
A
#
# COMPACT_ATOMS: atom_id res chain seq x y z
N GLN A 1 27.07 -8.11 1.93
CA GLN A 1 26.50 -7.12 2.89
C GLN A 1 25.30 -7.71 3.67
N TRP A 2 24.29 -8.30 3.02
CA TRP A 2 23.11 -8.88 3.67
C TRP A 2 23.44 -10.10 4.54
N ARG A 3 24.37 -10.96 4.12
CA ARG A 3 24.82 -12.12 4.91
C ARG A 3 25.28 -11.72 6.32
N LYS A 4 26.08 -10.65 6.43
CA LYS A 4 26.52 -10.11 7.73
C LYS A 4 25.36 -9.52 8.54
N LYS A 5 24.37 -8.89 7.88
CA LYS A 5 23.21 -8.30 8.57
C LYS A 5 22.30 -9.34 9.21
N ILE A 6 22.16 -10.53 8.60
CA ILE A 6 21.24 -11.57 9.09
C ILE A 6 21.88 -12.58 10.03
N GLN A 7 23.22 -12.62 10.15
CA GLN A 7 23.93 -13.59 10.99
C GLN A 7 23.60 -13.49 12.49
N ASN A 8 23.29 -12.27 12.97
CA ASN A 8 23.11 -11.99 14.40
C ASN A 8 21.72 -11.45 14.74
N ILE A 9 20.71 -11.73 13.90
CA ILE A 9 19.33 -11.33 14.14
C ILE A 9 18.45 -12.55 14.40
N SER A 10 17.34 -12.32 15.09
CA SER A 10 16.31 -13.35 15.27
C SER A 10 15.78 -13.82 13.92
N PRO A 11 15.59 -15.15 13.72
CA PRO A 11 14.92 -15.66 12.52
C PRO A 11 13.42 -15.31 12.48
N TYR A 12 12.87 -14.84 13.59
CA TYR A 12 11.47 -14.47 13.72
C TYR A 12 11.25 -13.01 13.36
N ILE A 13 10.09 -12.73 12.73
CA ILE A 13 9.64 -11.37 12.40
C ILE A 13 8.85 -10.84 13.58
N LYS A 14 9.31 -9.71 14.13
CA LYS A 14 8.57 -8.94 15.15
C LYS A 14 8.19 -7.60 14.54
N TYR A 15 6.91 -7.38 14.34
CA TYR A 15 6.41 -6.12 13.84
C TYR A 15 6.28 -5.07 14.94
N ASP A 16 6.45 -3.81 14.52
CA ASP A 16 6.07 -2.64 15.27
C ASP A 16 4.88 -1.99 14.57
N ILE A 17 3.74 -2.01 15.25
CA ILE A 17 2.47 -1.45 14.74
C ILE A 17 2.39 0.07 14.89
N PHE A 18 3.30 0.66 15.65
CA PHE A 18 3.42 2.10 15.88
C PHE A 18 4.64 2.72 15.21
N GLY A 19 5.35 1.96 14.40
CA GLY A 19 6.62 2.37 13.78
C GLY A 19 6.47 3.45 12.70
N THR A 20 5.24 3.72 12.22
CA THR A 20 4.96 4.78 11.25
C THR A 20 3.71 5.56 11.63
N LYS A 21 3.62 6.83 11.22
CA LYS A 21 2.42 7.67 11.41
C LYS A 21 1.19 7.08 10.69
N THR A 22 1.39 6.43 9.56
CA THR A 22 0.33 5.89 8.71
C THR A 22 -0.17 4.50 9.14
N GLY A 23 0.38 3.91 10.21
CA GLY A 23 0.00 2.56 10.66
C GLY A 23 0.58 1.42 9.82
N ARG A 24 1.41 1.72 8.82
CA ARG A 24 2.17 0.67 8.12
C ARG A 24 3.11 -0.02 9.10
N LEU A 25 3.13 -1.35 9.05
CA LEU A 25 4.01 -2.15 9.89
C LEU A 25 5.48 -1.83 9.60
N THR A 26 6.29 -1.78 10.65
CA THR A 26 7.75 -1.84 10.54
C THR A 26 8.27 -3.05 11.29
N THR A 27 9.52 -3.43 11.06
CA THR A 27 10.14 -4.52 11.81
C THR A 27 10.95 -3.96 12.98
N LYS A 28 10.79 -4.56 14.16
CA LYS A 28 11.56 -4.19 15.36
C LYS A 28 13.05 -4.47 15.15
N LYS A 29 13.88 -3.71 15.87
CA LYS A 29 15.34 -3.92 15.89
C LYS A 29 15.67 -5.37 16.27
N HIS A 30 16.68 -5.96 15.64
CA HIS A 30 17.12 -7.34 15.84
C HIS A 30 16.11 -8.44 15.47
N SER A 31 14.99 -8.11 14.80
CA SER A 31 14.11 -9.10 14.16
C SER A 31 14.47 -9.30 12.70
N PHE A 32 13.98 -10.38 12.08
CA PHE A 32 14.19 -10.59 10.65
C PHE A 32 13.58 -9.44 9.84
N PRO A 33 14.36 -8.72 8.99
CA PRO A 33 13.94 -7.49 8.33
C PRO A 33 13.15 -7.77 7.04
N ILE A 34 12.04 -8.51 7.10
CA ILE A 34 11.29 -8.98 5.93
C ILE A 34 10.85 -7.84 5.00
N LEU A 35 10.51 -6.67 5.56
CA LEU A 35 10.01 -5.53 4.80
C LEU A 35 11.08 -4.90 3.89
N THR A 36 12.34 -4.94 4.31
CA THR A 36 13.48 -4.40 3.56
C THR A 36 14.35 -5.48 2.92
N PHE A 37 14.00 -6.76 3.13
CA PHE A 37 14.76 -7.88 2.59
C PHE A 37 14.58 -7.97 1.06
N PRO A 38 15.67 -7.92 0.28
CA PRO A 38 15.56 -7.84 -1.18
C PRO A 38 14.84 -9.05 -1.77
N LYS A 39 13.90 -8.80 -2.69
CA LYS A 39 13.07 -9.84 -3.33
C LYS A 39 13.91 -10.98 -3.91
N LYS A 40 15.07 -10.68 -4.53
CA LYS A 40 15.98 -11.67 -5.11
C LYS A 40 16.56 -12.69 -4.12
N TYR A 41 16.52 -12.39 -2.81
CA TYR A 41 17.02 -13.29 -1.77
C TYR A 41 15.90 -13.98 -0.99
N ARG A 42 14.63 -13.68 -1.27
CA ARG A 42 13.49 -14.25 -0.52
C ARG A 42 13.34 -15.76 -0.70
N SER A 43 13.93 -16.34 -1.75
CA SER A 43 13.96 -17.80 -1.98
C SER A 43 14.65 -18.61 -0.85
N ILE A 44 15.44 -17.96 0.02
CA ILE A 44 16.03 -18.61 1.20
C ILE A 44 15.00 -18.85 2.31
N ILE A 45 13.90 -18.11 2.31
CA ILE A 45 12.81 -18.30 3.29
C ILE A 45 12.01 -19.52 2.84
N LYS A 46 11.91 -20.49 3.74
CA LYS A 46 11.16 -21.72 3.48
C LYS A 46 9.87 -21.74 4.29
N PRO A 47 8.76 -22.23 3.74
CA PRO A 47 7.55 -22.42 4.52
C PRO A 47 7.72 -23.60 5.50
N ASN A 48 6.98 -23.55 6.60
CA ASN A 48 6.85 -24.72 7.48
C ASN A 48 5.93 -25.78 6.89
N ASN A 49 5.02 -25.36 6.03
CA ASN A 49 4.14 -26.20 5.23
C ASN A 49 4.72 -26.42 3.82
N ASP A 50 3.91 -26.89 2.88
CA ASP A 50 4.36 -27.27 1.54
C ASP A 50 4.78 -26.06 0.70
N LEU A 51 4.07 -24.91 0.84
CA LEU A 51 4.28 -23.73 -0.01
C LEU A 51 3.86 -22.42 0.69
N PHE A 52 4.34 -21.29 0.14
CA PHE A 52 3.79 -19.97 0.38
C PHE A 52 2.74 -19.61 -0.65
N VAL A 53 1.64 -19.01 -0.19
CA VAL A 53 0.66 -18.33 -1.04
C VAL A 53 0.81 -16.84 -0.80
N GLU A 54 1.12 -16.08 -1.86
CA GLU A 54 1.21 -14.62 -1.82
C GLU A 54 -0.15 -14.03 -2.23
N LEU A 55 -0.72 -13.18 -1.37
CA LEU A 55 -1.93 -12.42 -1.65
C LEU A 55 -1.53 -10.94 -1.69
N ASP A 56 -1.83 -10.27 -2.81
CA ASP A 56 -1.49 -8.87 -3.04
C ASP A 56 -2.67 -8.11 -3.64
N TYR A 57 -2.89 -6.88 -3.20
CA TYR A 57 -3.90 -6.01 -3.80
C TYR A 57 -3.41 -5.41 -5.11
N ASN A 58 -4.19 -5.54 -6.14
CA ASN A 58 -3.91 -4.89 -7.41
C ASN A 58 -4.03 -3.36 -7.29
N GLY A 59 -2.91 -2.69 -7.01
CA GLY A 59 -2.81 -1.24 -6.90
C GLY A 59 -3.61 -0.65 -5.74
N ALA A 60 -3.39 -1.17 -4.52
CA ALA A 60 -4.12 -0.81 -3.29
C ALA A 60 -4.35 0.68 -3.13
N GLU A 61 -3.32 1.53 -3.25
CA GLU A 61 -3.42 2.97 -3.03
C GLU A 61 -4.38 3.66 -4.03
N LEU A 62 -4.32 3.32 -5.32
CA LEU A 62 -5.20 3.90 -6.33
C LEU A 62 -6.65 3.42 -6.17
N ARG A 63 -6.84 2.16 -5.79
CA ARG A 63 -8.17 1.62 -5.51
C ARG A 63 -8.76 2.23 -4.23
N THR A 64 -7.94 2.47 -3.24
CA THR A 64 -8.36 3.20 -2.03
C THR A 64 -8.78 4.62 -2.37
N LEU A 65 -8.03 5.33 -3.21
CA LEU A 65 -8.39 6.67 -3.67
C LEU A 65 -9.73 6.69 -4.41
N LEU A 66 -9.98 5.72 -5.30
CA LEU A 66 -11.28 5.56 -5.97
C LEU A 66 -12.41 5.33 -4.96
N ALA A 67 -12.21 4.44 -3.99
CA ALA A 67 -13.20 4.15 -2.95
C ALA A 67 -13.52 5.39 -2.09
N LEU A 68 -12.48 6.11 -1.65
CA LEU A 68 -12.64 7.31 -0.82
C LEU A 68 -13.30 8.48 -1.57
N SER A 69 -13.23 8.49 -2.90
CA SER A 69 -13.89 9.49 -3.76
C SER A 69 -15.22 9.02 -4.36
N ASP A 70 -15.78 7.91 -3.86
CA ASP A 70 -17.04 7.31 -4.33
C ASP A 70 -17.04 6.96 -5.83
N LYS A 71 -15.87 6.60 -6.38
CA LYS A 71 -15.73 6.19 -7.78
C LYS A 71 -15.83 4.67 -7.92
N SER A 72 -16.37 4.24 -9.08
CA SER A 72 -16.48 2.83 -9.41
C SER A 72 -15.10 2.17 -9.54
N GLN A 73 -14.99 0.94 -9.06
CA GLN A 73 -13.77 0.14 -9.15
C GLN A 73 -13.67 -0.53 -10.54
N PRO A 74 -12.54 -0.36 -11.26
CA PRO A 74 -12.35 -1.12 -12.50
C PRO A 74 -12.18 -2.61 -12.19
N LEU A 75 -12.81 -3.48 -12.97
CA LEU A 75 -12.72 -4.93 -12.83
C LEU A 75 -11.36 -5.48 -13.27
N MET A 76 -10.64 -4.75 -14.11
CA MET A 76 -9.32 -5.11 -14.62
C MET A 76 -8.17 -4.59 -13.74
N ASP A 77 -6.93 -4.94 -14.11
CA ASP A 77 -5.72 -4.34 -13.51
C ASP A 77 -5.80 -2.81 -13.59
N ILE A 78 -5.64 -2.14 -12.44
CA ILE A 78 -5.84 -0.68 -12.37
C ILE A 78 -4.79 0.10 -13.18
N HIS A 79 -3.58 -0.42 -13.31
CA HIS A 79 -2.54 0.24 -14.10
C HIS A 79 -2.80 0.07 -15.60
N GLU A 80 -3.36 -1.07 -16.02
CA GLU A 80 -3.81 -1.27 -17.38
C GLU A 80 -5.05 -0.41 -17.70
N TRP A 81 -5.98 -0.29 -16.76
CA TRP A 81 -7.12 0.63 -16.87
C TRP A 81 -6.65 2.07 -17.05
N ASN A 82 -5.69 2.52 -16.24
CA ASN A 82 -5.08 3.83 -16.37
C ASN A 82 -4.39 4.02 -17.72
N ARG A 83 -3.65 3.01 -18.19
CA ARG A 83 -2.97 3.05 -19.49
C ARG A 83 -3.96 3.31 -20.62
N ARG A 84 -5.10 2.65 -20.64
CA ARG A 84 -6.14 2.82 -21.65
C ARG A 84 -6.74 4.24 -21.67
N HIS A 85 -6.86 4.88 -20.51
CA HIS A 85 -7.45 6.21 -20.40
C HIS A 85 -6.45 7.35 -20.60
N LEU A 86 -5.16 7.12 -20.34
CA LEU A 86 -4.15 8.18 -20.27
C LEU A 86 -3.15 8.17 -21.42
N SER A 87 -3.07 7.10 -22.21
CA SER A 87 -2.06 6.97 -23.26
C SER A 87 -2.18 7.99 -24.38
N GLY A 88 -3.40 8.52 -24.65
CA GLY A 88 -3.62 9.57 -25.67
C GLY A 88 -3.06 9.19 -27.05
N GLY A 89 -3.08 7.90 -27.42
CA GLY A 89 -2.51 7.38 -28.67
C GLY A 89 -1.01 7.09 -28.61
N LYS A 90 -0.31 7.35 -27.48
CA LYS A 90 1.09 6.98 -27.28
C LYS A 90 1.21 5.58 -26.71
N THR A 91 2.21 4.82 -27.15
CA THR A 91 2.53 3.51 -26.58
C THR A 91 3.34 3.69 -25.31
N LEU A 92 2.65 3.83 -24.16
CA LEU A 92 3.28 3.87 -22.85
C LEU A 92 3.20 2.49 -22.19
N SER A 93 4.30 2.06 -21.56
CA SER A 93 4.30 0.84 -20.77
C SER A 93 3.48 0.98 -19.48
N ARG A 94 3.04 -0.15 -18.91
CA ARG A 94 2.35 -0.19 -17.62
C ARG A 94 3.18 0.48 -16.51
N GLN A 95 4.50 0.32 -16.51
CA GLN A 95 5.40 0.88 -15.51
C GLN A 95 5.55 2.40 -15.66
N GLU A 96 5.62 2.92 -16.87
CA GLU A 96 5.68 4.37 -17.11
C GLU A 96 4.40 5.05 -16.63
N ILE A 97 3.24 4.49 -16.95
CA ILE A 97 1.95 4.99 -16.46
C ILE A 97 1.88 4.96 -14.93
N LYS A 98 2.29 3.85 -14.32
CA LYS A 98 2.36 3.75 -12.86
C LYS A 98 3.19 4.88 -12.27
N ASN A 99 4.43 5.04 -12.71
CA ASN A 99 5.35 6.05 -12.21
C ASN A 99 4.79 7.47 -12.40
N SER A 100 4.20 7.74 -13.55
CA SER A 100 3.60 9.04 -13.89
C SER A 100 2.44 9.40 -12.97
N ILE A 101 1.54 8.46 -12.70
CA ILE A 101 0.38 8.68 -11.82
C ILE A 101 0.84 8.90 -10.38
N PHE A 102 1.77 8.10 -9.87
CA PHE A 102 2.28 8.28 -8.50
C PHE A 102 3.05 9.60 -8.34
N ALA A 103 3.79 10.04 -9.36
CA ALA A 103 4.42 11.36 -9.36
C ALA A 103 3.39 12.49 -9.30
N TRP A 104 2.28 12.39 -10.06
CA TRP A 104 1.17 13.32 -9.99
C TRP A 104 0.45 13.29 -8.63
N LEU A 105 0.24 12.10 -8.10
CA LEU A 105 -0.52 11.90 -6.86
C LEU A 105 0.20 12.51 -5.65
N TYR A 106 1.52 12.26 -5.53
CA TYR A 106 2.26 12.59 -4.30
C TYR A 106 3.25 13.77 -4.43
N ASN A 107 3.67 14.13 -5.64
CA ASN A 107 4.70 15.17 -5.81
C ASN A 107 4.17 16.48 -6.36
N SER A 108 2.86 16.64 -6.47
CA SER A 108 2.21 17.85 -7.01
C SER A 108 2.79 18.31 -8.38
N LYS A 109 3.38 17.40 -9.13
CA LYS A 109 3.88 17.69 -10.48
C LYS A 109 2.71 17.81 -11.44
N GLU A 110 2.78 18.81 -12.31
CA GLU A 110 1.85 18.90 -13.44
C GLU A 110 1.93 17.63 -14.28
N HIS A 111 0.76 17.15 -14.70
CA HIS A 111 0.64 15.97 -15.54
C HIS A 111 -0.05 16.34 -16.86
N PRO A 112 0.45 15.86 -18.03
CA PRO A 112 -0.18 16.17 -19.31
C PRO A 112 -1.69 15.87 -19.36
N ASN A 113 -2.12 14.87 -18.60
CA ASN A 113 -3.52 14.45 -18.52
C ASN A 113 -4.19 14.87 -17.19
N GLU A 114 -3.78 16.00 -16.59
CA GLU A 114 -4.26 16.47 -15.28
C GLU A 114 -5.80 16.47 -15.19
N LYS A 115 -6.49 17.00 -16.21
CA LYS A 115 -7.96 17.05 -16.26
C LYS A 115 -8.60 15.66 -16.21
N ILE A 116 -8.01 14.69 -16.91
CA ILE A 116 -8.50 13.30 -16.93
C ILE A 116 -8.25 12.65 -15.57
N LEU A 117 -7.05 12.82 -15.02
CA LEU A 117 -6.67 12.26 -13.71
C LEU A 117 -7.56 12.80 -12.59
N ARG A 118 -7.84 14.11 -12.55
CA ARG A 118 -8.76 14.70 -11.56
C ARG A 118 -10.19 14.17 -11.70
N LYS A 119 -10.65 13.93 -12.92
CA LYS A 119 -11.96 13.31 -13.14
C LYS A 119 -11.99 11.84 -12.68
N MET A 120 -10.91 11.10 -12.91
CA MET A 120 -10.80 9.69 -12.53
C MET A 120 -10.61 9.50 -11.02
N PHE A 121 -9.74 10.30 -10.41
CA PHE A 121 -9.22 10.12 -9.05
C PHE A 121 -9.48 11.33 -8.14
N ASP A 122 -10.54 11.92 -8.11
CA ASP A 122 -10.98 13.10 -7.36
C ASP A 122 -10.24 13.35 -6.00
N LYS A 123 -8.95 13.66 -6.09
CA LYS A 123 -8.09 13.86 -4.93
C LYS A 123 -8.51 15.07 -4.07
N ASP A 124 -9.15 16.05 -4.70
CA ASP A 124 -9.61 17.27 -4.02
C ASP A 124 -10.79 16.94 -3.10
N LYS A 125 -11.74 16.09 -3.58
CA LYS A 125 -12.82 15.57 -2.73
C LYS A 125 -12.26 14.80 -1.53
N VAL A 126 -11.31 13.89 -1.74
CA VAL A 126 -10.71 13.11 -0.66
C VAL A 126 -10.00 14.01 0.35
N LEU A 127 -9.28 15.03 -0.09
CA LEU A 127 -8.69 16.00 0.83
C LEU A 127 -9.75 16.75 1.63
N SER A 128 -10.82 17.23 0.99
CA SER A 128 -11.88 17.97 1.70
C SER A 128 -12.65 17.11 2.71
N ASP A 129 -12.82 15.82 2.43
CA ASP A 129 -13.61 14.93 3.28
C ASP A 129 -12.82 14.40 4.49
N TYR A 130 -11.48 14.28 4.37
CA TYR A 130 -10.65 13.59 5.36
C TYR A 130 -9.55 14.45 5.99
N TRP A 131 -9.42 15.73 5.63
CA TRP A 131 -8.40 16.63 6.19
C TRP A 131 -8.97 18.02 6.48
N ASN A 132 -8.82 18.50 7.71
CA ASN A 132 -9.34 19.79 8.17
C ASN A 132 -8.35 20.96 8.09
N GLY A 133 -7.18 20.75 7.47
CA GLY A 133 -6.08 21.72 7.39
C GLY A 133 -4.91 21.42 8.33
N GLU A 134 -5.12 20.64 9.39
CA GLU A 134 -4.11 20.29 10.40
C GLU A 134 -4.06 18.78 10.69
N VAL A 135 -5.22 18.12 10.69
CA VAL A 135 -5.38 16.72 11.05
C VAL A 135 -6.10 15.96 9.95
N VAL A 136 -5.54 14.84 9.55
CA VAL A 136 -6.19 13.81 8.75
C VAL A 136 -7.01 12.93 9.71
N LYS A 137 -8.28 12.67 9.36
CA LYS A 137 -9.11 11.66 10.00
C LYS A 137 -9.60 10.65 8.97
N THR A 138 -9.08 9.42 9.04
CA THR A 138 -9.42 8.37 8.07
C THR A 138 -10.81 7.77 8.32
N CYS A 139 -11.34 7.02 7.36
CA CYS A 139 -12.59 6.28 7.51
C CYS A 139 -12.53 5.19 8.61
N PHE A 140 -11.34 4.85 9.10
CA PHE A 140 -11.12 3.95 10.25
C PHE A 140 -10.88 4.73 11.57
N ASN A 141 -11.19 6.02 11.61
CA ASN A 141 -11.01 6.91 12.77
C ASN A 141 -9.55 7.08 13.25
N ARG A 142 -8.57 6.84 12.38
CA ARG A 142 -7.18 7.18 12.67
C ARG A 142 -6.99 8.69 12.49
N GLU A 143 -6.44 9.35 13.50
CA GLU A 143 -6.11 10.77 13.48
C GLU A 143 -4.59 10.97 13.36
N ILE A 144 -4.15 11.82 12.42
CA ILE A 144 -2.74 12.07 12.12
C ILE A 144 -2.55 13.55 11.82
N SER A 145 -1.67 14.23 12.55
CA SER A 145 -1.27 15.59 12.21
C SER A 145 -0.53 15.59 10.87
N ALA A 146 -1.01 16.41 9.94
CA ALA A 146 -0.51 16.49 8.58
C ALA A 146 -0.63 17.89 7.99
N ASP A 147 0.42 18.36 7.37
CA ASP A 147 0.37 19.52 6.49
C ASP A 147 -0.23 19.16 5.12
N LYS A 148 -0.50 20.18 4.32
CA LYS A 148 -1.09 20.05 2.98
C LYS A 148 -0.30 19.09 2.05
N HIS A 149 1.02 19.05 2.19
CA HIS A 149 1.88 18.23 1.33
C HIS A 149 1.77 16.74 1.66
N HIS A 150 1.57 16.39 2.95
CA HIS A 150 1.51 15.02 3.41
C HIS A 150 0.09 14.46 3.56
N ALA A 151 -0.94 15.35 3.65
CA ALA A 151 -2.30 14.95 3.98
C ALA A 151 -2.84 13.83 3.08
N LEU A 152 -2.81 14.00 1.77
CA LEU A 152 -3.33 12.98 0.83
C LEU A 152 -2.60 11.64 0.95
N ASN A 153 -1.28 11.68 1.10
CA ASN A 153 -0.47 10.48 1.31
C ASN A 153 -0.88 9.76 2.62
N TYR A 154 -1.04 10.51 3.71
CA TYR A 154 -1.44 9.92 4.98
C TYR A 154 -2.85 9.35 4.94
N ILE A 155 -3.82 10.02 4.29
CA ILE A 155 -5.17 9.48 4.09
C ILE A 155 -5.11 8.11 3.39
N ILE A 156 -4.47 8.05 2.23
CA ILE A 156 -4.43 6.86 1.39
C ILE A 156 -3.66 5.72 2.08
N GLN A 157 -2.45 5.99 2.53
CA GLN A 157 -1.58 4.96 3.12
C GLN A 157 -2.14 4.42 4.43
N SER A 158 -2.73 5.27 5.28
CA SER A 158 -3.32 4.81 6.53
C SER A 158 -4.55 3.97 6.27
N THR A 159 -5.40 4.38 5.34
CA THR A 159 -6.59 3.62 4.97
C THR A 159 -6.21 2.25 4.41
N CYS A 160 -5.20 2.18 3.53
CA CYS A 160 -4.66 0.90 3.06
C CYS A 160 -4.14 0.04 4.22
N ALA A 161 -3.32 0.60 5.10
CA ALA A 161 -2.73 -0.14 6.22
C ALA A 161 -3.81 -0.72 7.15
N ASP A 162 -4.81 0.08 7.52
CA ASP A 162 -5.90 -0.37 8.38
C ASP A 162 -6.78 -1.42 7.70
N LEU A 163 -7.05 -1.27 6.39
CA LEU A 163 -7.78 -2.27 5.61
C LEU A 163 -7.05 -3.62 5.58
N ILE A 164 -5.73 -3.60 5.35
CA ILE A 164 -4.91 -4.82 5.31
C ILE A 164 -4.91 -5.51 6.68
N LEU A 165 -4.71 -4.76 7.76
CA LEU A 165 -4.74 -5.32 9.11
C LEU A 165 -6.10 -5.94 9.45
N GLN A 166 -7.21 -5.29 9.09
CA GLN A 166 -8.55 -5.88 9.27
C GLN A 166 -8.75 -7.16 8.45
N LYS A 167 -8.25 -7.20 7.20
CA LYS A 167 -8.31 -8.40 6.37
C LYS A 167 -7.44 -9.53 6.94
N MET A 168 -6.26 -9.21 7.45
CA MET A 168 -5.40 -10.19 8.13
C MET A 168 -6.10 -10.82 9.34
N ILE A 169 -6.78 -10.02 10.18
CA ILE A 169 -7.55 -10.55 11.30
C ILE A 169 -8.61 -11.54 10.81
N LYS A 170 -9.39 -11.18 9.79
CA LYS A 170 -10.39 -12.07 9.19
C LYS A 170 -9.78 -13.36 8.63
N ILE A 171 -8.64 -13.27 7.98
CA ILE A 171 -7.91 -14.45 7.47
C ILE A 171 -7.44 -15.32 8.64
N CYS A 172 -6.89 -14.74 9.70
CA CYS A 172 -6.53 -15.49 10.92
C CYS A 172 -7.72 -16.26 11.47
N ASP A 173 -8.90 -15.64 11.54
CA ASP A 173 -10.12 -16.31 12.03
C ASP A 173 -10.56 -17.47 11.13
N ILE A 174 -10.49 -17.32 9.81
CA ILE A 174 -10.80 -18.38 8.83
C ILE A 174 -9.80 -19.54 8.95
N LEU A 175 -8.55 -19.27 9.29
CA LEU A 175 -7.48 -20.27 9.38
C LEU A 175 -7.42 -20.97 10.74
N LYS A 176 -8.20 -20.57 11.74
CA LYS A 176 -8.27 -21.25 13.04
C LYS A 176 -8.57 -22.74 12.86
N GLY A 177 -7.76 -23.58 13.51
CA GLY A 177 -7.87 -25.04 13.43
C GLY A 177 -7.42 -25.66 12.10
N LYS A 178 -6.86 -24.89 11.18
CA LYS A 178 -6.28 -25.37 9.92
C LYS A 178 -4.76 -25.49 10.01
N LYS A 179 -4.16 -26.28 9.10
CA LYS A 179 -2.68 -26.37 8.97
C LYS A 179 -2.04 -25.09 8.41
N SER A 180 -2.81 -24.30 7.65
CA SER A 180 -2.34 -23.07 7.07
C SER A 180 -2.37 -21.92 8.08
N ASN A 181 -1.41 -21.01 7.98
CA ASN A 181 -1.31 -19.81 8.83
C ASN A 181 -0.74 -18.63 8.04
N ILE A 182 -0.93 -17.41 8.55
CA ILE A 182 -0.26 -16.24 8.00
C ILE A 182 1.22 -16.31 8.42
N ALA A 183 2.11 -16.39 7.45
CA ALA A 183 3.54 -16.43 7.70
C ALA A 183 4.10 -15.02 8.03
N PHE A 184 3.78 -14.03 7.21
CA PHE A 184 4.20 -12.64 7.41
C PHE A 184 3.41 -11.70 6.49
N CYS A 185 3.49 -10.40 6.77
CA CYS A 185 2.95 -9.32 5.96
C CYS A 185 4.08 -8.48 5.38
N VAL A 186 4.01 -8.14 4.10
CA VAL A 186 4.97 -7.27 3.40
C VAL A 186 4.17 -6.14 2.74
N HIS A 187 3.83 -5.16 3.53
CA HIS A 187 3.10 -3.94 3.15
C HIS A 187 1.69 -4.20 2.58
N ASP A 188 1.53 -4.23 1.28
CA ASP A 188 0.23 -4.13 0.57
C ASP A 188 -0.52 -5.46 0.48
#